data_15b9435be833202c328dee67834db107
#
_entry.id   15b9435be833202c328dee67834db107
#
_cell.length_a   1.000
_cell.length_b   1.000
_cell.length_c   1.000
_cell.angle_alpha   90.00
_cell.angle_beta   90.00
_cell.angle_gamma   90.00
#
_symmetry.space_group_name_H-M   'P 1'
#
loop_
_entity.id
_entity.type
_entity.pdbx_description
1 polymer ?
#
loop_
_entity_poly.entity_id
_entity_poly.type
_entity_poly.pdbx_seq_one_letter_code
_entity_poly.pdbx_strand_id
1 'polypeptide(L)'
;VLAAIMLAGGGSASAQGQLNLYCSVQVEWCQAIATNFQKASGVTVNMTQKGSGETLAQNRAEAQNPRGDVWFGGTGDPHLVAAEEGLLAEYKPGALGDLQPWAVRQYEAAKGRSVGVYSGAVGFGFNKELLQKKNLTAPACWADLIKPDFKGEIQVANPNSSGTAYVIIATLVQLMGEDKAFAYMKSLHPNINAYTRSGTGPIKAVA
;
A
#
# COMPACT_ATOMS: atom_id res chain seq x y z
N VAL A 1 34.01 63.25 -4.65
CA VAL A 1 32.79 62.53 -4.25
C VAL A 1 32.83 61.14 -4.89
N LEU A 2 33.26 60.08 -4.15
CA LEU A 2 33.27 58.71 -4.63
C LEU A 2 31.91 58.10 -4.27
N ALA A 3 31.15 57.66 -5.30
CA ALA A 3 29.91 56.88 -5.14
C ALA A 3 30.29 55.41 -5.08
N ALA A 4 30.07 54.75 -3.93
CA ALA A 4 30.21 53.30 -3.77
C ALA A 4 28.92 52.64 -4.26
N ILE A 5 29.01 51.88 -5.36
CA ILE A 5 27.93 51.03 -5.86
C ILE A 5 27.97 49.72 -5.06
N MET A 6 27.03 49.52 -4.13
CA MET A 6 26.77 48.21 -3.51
C MET A 6 26.02 47.33 -4.50
N LEU A 7 26.72 46.33 -5.06
CA LEU A 7 26.06 45.20 -5.74
C LEU A 7 25.39 44.34 -4.65
N ALA A 8 24.09 44.45 -4.50
CA ALA A 8 23.28 43.49 -3.76
C ALA A 8 23.24 42.21 -4.60
N GLY A 9 24.05 41.22 -4.24
CA GLY A 9 23.97 39.87 -4.76
C GLY A 9 22.67 39.25 -4.30
N GLY A 10 21.66 39.24 -5.18
CA GLY A 10 20.42 38.53 -4.99
C GLY A 10 20.68 37.02 -5.02
N GLY A 11 21.03 36.45 -3.88
CA GLY A 11 20.98 35.00 -3.69
C GLY A 11 19.51 34.57 -3.84
N SER A 12 19.21 33.82 -4.90
CA SER A 12 17.93 33.12 -5.02
C SER A 12 17.80 32.20 -3.81
N ALA A 13 17.05 32.62 -2.80
CA ALA A 13 16.61 31.71 -1.74
C ALA A 13 15.67 30.69 -2.44
N SER A 14 16.21 29.53 -2.81
CA SER A 14 15.43 28.36 -3.12
C SER A 14 14.59 28.10 -1.89
N ALA A 15 13.31 28.42 -1.92
CA ALA A 15 12.37 27.97 -0.92
C ALA A 15 12.39 26.44 -0.98
N GLN A 16 13.06 25.83 -0.01
CA GLN A 16 13.14 24.38 0.13
C GLN A 16 11.72 23.90 0.47
N GLY A 17 10.97 23.43 -0.54
CA GLY A 17 9.61 22.96 -0.38
C GLY A 17 9.55 21.75 0.56
N GLN A 18 8.38 21.49 1.13
CA GLN A 18 8.10 20.28 1.89
C GLN A 18 7.03 19.48 1.18
N LEU A 19 7.12 18.15 1.26
CA LEU A 19 6.17 17.20 0.70
C LEU A 19 5.78 16.17 1.76
N ASN A 20 4.49 15.98 2.00
CA ASN A 20 3.95 14.98 2.91
C ASN A 20 3.59 13.72 2.12
N LEU A 21 4.33 12.64 2.36
CA LEU A 21 4.17 11.35 1.69
C LEU A 21 3.41 10.37 2.60
N TYR A 22 2.23 9.92 2.17
CA TYR A 22 1.56 8.77 2.75
C TYR A 22 2.04 7.49 2.07
N CYS A 23 2.73 6.65 2.84
CA CYS A 23 3.34 5.41 2.38
C CYS A 23 2.48 4.21 2.78
N SER A 24 1.96 3.46 1.80
CA SER A 24 1.13 2.27 2.01
C SER A 24 1.78 0.97 1.51
N VAL A 25 3.10 0.92 1.51
CA VAL A 25 3.92 -0.23 1.11
C VAL A 25 5.04 -0.43 2.13
N GLN A 26 5.97 -1.34 1.87
CA GLN A 26 7.15 -1.55 2.71
C GLN A 26 7.88 -0.23 2.93
N VAL A 27 8.21 0.05 4.20
CA VAL A 27 8.82 1.33 4.59
C VAL A 27 10.14 1.59 3.86
N GLU A 28 10.90 0.54 3.60
CA GLU A 28 12.19 0.59 2.92
C GLU A 28 12.07 1.15 1.49
N TRP A 29 10.99 0.80 0.78
CA TRP A 29 10.72 1.34 -0.56
C TRP A 29 10.44 2.83 -0.52
N CYS A 30 9.57 3.25 0.40
CA CYS A 30 9.24 4.66 0.54
C CYS A 30 10.45 5.48 1.01
N GLN A 31 11.28 4.95 1.90
CA GLN A 31 12.52 5.60 2.35
C GLN A 31 13.49 5.80 1.18
N ALA A 32 13.66 4.77 0.33
CA ALA A 32 14.52 4.86 -0.85
C ALA A 32 14.00 5.91 -1.84
N ILE A 33 12.69 5.93 -2.11
CA ILE A 33 12.06 6.91 -3.00
C ILE A 33 12.18 8.32 -2.42
N ALA A 34 11.85 8.52 -1.15
CA ALA A 34 11.94 9.81 -0.47
C ALA A 34 13.39 10.35 -0.49
N THR A 35 14.37 9.50 -0.16
CA THR A 35 15.79 9.88 -0.17
C THR A 35 16.26 10.29 -1.56
N ASN A 36 15.91 9.53 -2.59
CA ASN A 36 16.31 9.86 -3.96
C ASN A 36 15.61 11.13 -4.47
N PHE A 37 14.33 11.30 -4.16
CA PHE A 37 13.60 12.52 -4.52
C PHE A 37 14.17 13.76 -3.83
N GLN A 38 14.47 13.69 -2.54
CA GLN A 38 15.10 14.78 -1.79
C GLN A 38 16.45 15.17 -2.41
N LYS A 39 17.28 14.18 -2.77
CA LYS A 39 18.59 14.44 -3.42
C LYS A 39 18.42 15.11 -4.79
N ALA A 40 17.42 14.72 -5.56
CA ALA A 40 17.23 15.23 -6.91
C ALA A 40 16.57 16.62 -6.94
N SER A 41 15.65 16.90 -5.99
CA SER A 41 14.80 18.10 -6.01
C SER A 41 15.16 19.15 -4.97
N GLY A 42 15.88 18.79 -3.90
CA GLY A 42 16.08 19.66 -2.73
C GLY A 42 14.84 19.79 -1.83
N VAL A 43 13.72 19.10 -2.15
CA VAL A 43 12.47 19.15 -1.37
C VAL A 43 12.56 18.19 -0.20
N THR A 44 12.21 18.64 1.01
CA THR A 44 12.12 17.78 2.20
C THR A 44 10.88 16.90 2.14
N VAL A 45 11.02 15.58 2.35
CA VAL A 45 9.91 14.63 2.36
C VAL A 45 9.58 14.20 3.80
N ASN A 46 8.38 14.54 4.26
CA ASN A 46 7.82 14.08 5.52
C ASN A 46 7.00 12.82 5.26
N MET A 47 7.50 11.65 5.67
CA MET A 47 6.87 10.38 5.37
C MET A 47 6.06 9.86 6.56
N THR A 48 4.82 9.43 6.30
CA THR A 48 3.98 8.71 7.27
C THR A 48 3.58 7.36 6.68
N GLN A 49 3.92 6.25 7.38
CA GLN A 49 3.54 4.91 6.94
C GLN A 49 2.20 4.47 7.54
N LYS A 50 1.29 4.01 6.68
CA LYS A 50 -0.03 3.46 7.05
C LYS A 50 -0.45 2.40 6.05
N GLY A 51 -1.35 1.50 6.45
CA GLY A 51 -2.01 0.59 5.51
C GLY A 51 -2.93 1.34 4.54
N SER A 52 -3.23 0.73 3.38
CA SER A 52 -4.04 1.39 2.33
C SER A 52 -5.44 1.79 2.84
N GLY A 53 -6.09 0.93 3.63
CA GLY A 53 -7.39 1.24 4.23
C GLY A 53 -7.32 2.38 5.25
N GLU A 54 -6.24 2.43 6.05
CA GLU A 54 -6.02 3.52 7.00
C GLU A 54 -5.74 4.85 6.29
N THR A 55 -5.01 4.82 5.18
CA THR A 55 -4.73 6.02 4.38
C THR A 55 -6.01 6.54 3.72
N LEU A 56 -6.86 5.65 3.19
CA LEU A 56 -8.17 6.04 2.68
C LEU A 56 -9.03 6.71 3.76
N ALA A 57 -9.09 6.11 4.96
CA ALA A 57 -9.83 6.68 6.09
C ALA A 57 -9.26 8.05 6.51
N GLN A 58 -7.95 8.22 6.49
CA GLN A 58 -7.31 9.51 6.75
C GLN A 58 -7.65 10.55 5.68
N ASN A 59 -7.58 10.22 4.40
CA ASN A 59 -7.94 11.13 3.32
C ASN A 59 -9.39 11.60 3.44
N ARG A 60 -10.31 10.71 3.83
CA ARG A 60 -11.71 11.08 4.13
C ARG A 60 -11.82 12.05 5.29
N ALA A 61 -11.08 11.80 6.39
CA ALA A 61 -11.07 12.69 7.55
C ALA A 61 -10.45 14.07 7.25
N GLU A 62 -9.53 14.12 6.30
CA GLU A 62 -8.83 15.34 5.88
C GLU A 62 -9.45 16.00 4.65
N ALA A 63 -10.59 15.51 4.13
CA ALA A 63 -11.19 15.98 2.88
C ALA A 63 -11.40 17.51 2.80
N GLN A 64 -11.73 18.17 3.93
CA GLN A 64 -11.91 19.62 4.01
C GLN A 64 -10.58 20.39 4.20
N ASN A 65 -9.53 19.74 4.59
CA ASN A 65 -8.21 20.32 4.79
C ASN A 65 -7.12 19.26 4.55
N PRO A 66 -6.86 18.91 3.27
CA PRO A 66 -5.88 17.88 2.89
C PRO A 66 -4.48 18.21 3.40
N ARG A 67 -3.81 17.21 3.97
CA ARG A 67 -2.45 17.34 4.50
C ARG A 67 -1.43 16.50 3.75
N GLY A 68 -1.87 15.46 3.04
CA GLY A 68 -1.02 14.62 2.20
C GLY A 68 -0.88 15.21 0.81
N ASP A 69 0.34 15.28 0.30
CA ASP A 69 0.62 15.72 -1.07
C ASP A 69 0.69 14.53 -2.02
N VAL A 70 1.23 13.40 -1.56
CA VAL A 70 1.37 12.16 -2.33
C VAL A 70 0.97 10.96 -1.49
N TRP A 71 0.16 10.08 -2.07
CA TRP A 71 -0.10 8.75 -1.52
C TRP A 71 0.58 7.70 -2.41
N PHE A 72 1.60 7.03 -1.90
CA PHE A 72 2.37 6.02 -2.62
C PHE A 72 2.15 4.61 -2.10
N GLY A 73 1.86 3.70 -3.03
CA GLY A 73 1.79 2.26 -2.76
C GLY A 73 0.46 1.80 -2.18
N GLY A 74 0.43 0.53 -1.84
CA GLY A 74 -0.79 -0.18 -1.47
C GLY A 74 -1.46 -0.86 -2.66
N THR A 75 -2.70 -1.29 -2.48
CA THR A 75 -3.51 -1.91 -3.55
C THR A 75 -4.30 -0.85 -4.31
N GLY A 76 -4.70 -1.17 -5.54
CA GLY A 76 -5.41 -0.24 -6.42
C GLY A 76 -6.80 0.16 -5.93
N ASP A 77 -7.51 -0.76 -5.25
CA ASP A 77 -8.92 -0.55 -4.85
C ASP A 77 -9.13 0.68 -3.96
N PRO A 78 -8.39 0.91 -2.85
CA PRO A 78 -8.56 2.12 -2.05
C PRO A 78 -8.24 3.41 -2.81
N HIS A 79 -7.33 3.36 -3.79
CA HIS A 79 -7.06 4.51 -4.65
C HIS A 79 -8.22 4.80 -5.61
N LEU A 80 -8.87 3.77 -6.16
CA LEU A 80 -10.06 3.94 -7.00
C LEU A 80 -11.20 4.54 -6.19
N VAL A 81 -11.47 4.04 -4.99
CA VAL A 81 -12.47 4.60 -4.08
C VAL A 81 -12.16 6.06 -3.75
N ALA A 82 -10.90 6.39 -3.41
CA ALA A 82 -10.51 7.77 -3.13
C ALA A 82 -10.68 8.69 -4.35
N ALA A 83 -10.43 8.17 -5.57
CA ALA A 83 -10.64 8.90 -6.81
C ALA A 83 -12.13 9.16 -7.09
N GLU A 84 -12.98 8.16 -6.86
CA GLU A 84 -14.45 8.28 -7.00
C GLU A 84 -15.05 9.26 -6.00
N GLU A 85 -14.55 9.28 -4.77
CA GLU A 85 -14.95 10.22 -3.72
C GLU A 85 -14.37 11.63 -3.88
N GLY A 86 -13.55 11.87 -4.91
CA GLY A 86 -12.95 13.18 -5.17
C GLY A 86 -11.85 13.59 -4.18
N LEU A 87 -11.27 12.62 -3.47
CA LEU A 87 -10.20 12.84 -2.47
C LEU A 87 -8.81 12.97 -3.09
N LEU A 88 -8.66 12.67 -4.38
CA LEU A 88 -7.40 12.72 -5.11
C LEU A 88 -7.47 13.75 -6.23
N ALA A 89 -6.44 14.56 -6.38
CA ALA A 89 -6.30 15.49 -7.48
C ALA A 89 -6.01 14.75 -8.80
N GLU A 90 -6.46 15.31 -9.90
CA GLU A 90 -6.09 14.83 -11.23
C GLU A 90 -4.66 15.25 -11.57
N TYR A 91 -3.85 14.30 -12.04
CA TYR A 91 -2.48 14.55 -12.47
C TYR A 91 -2.05 13.56 -13.55
N LYS A 92 -1.52 14.07 -14.66
CA LYS A 92 -0.97 13.25 -15.74
C LYS A 92 0.55 13.16 -15.59
N PRO A 93 1.11 11.99 -15.21
CA PRO A 93 2.56 11.82 -15.15
C PRO A 93 3.19 11.96 -16.54
N GLY A 94 4.33 12.65 -16.64
CA GLY A 94 5.04 12.77 -17.91
C GLY A 94 5.46 11.44 -18.52
N ALA A 95 5.79 10.45 -17.67
CA ALA A 95 6.17 9.09 -18.07
C ALA A 95 4.98 8.14 -18.27
N LEU A 96 3.72 8.62 -18.30
CA LEU A 96 2.55 7.74 -18.42
C LEU A 96 2.61 6.81 -19.62
N GLY A 97 3.12 7.30 -20.75
CA GLY A 97 3.27 6.53 -22.00
C GLY A 97 4.32 5.42 -21.93
N ASP A 98 5.25 5.50 -20.98
CA ASP A 98 6.33 4.52 -20.80
C ASP A 98 5.95 3.41 -19.83
N LEU A 99 4.78 3.52 -19.19
CA LEU A 99 4.32 2.56 -18.19
C LEU A 99 3.72 1.32 -18.83
N GLN A 100 3.70 0.23 -18.08
CA GLN A 100 3.06 -1.02 -18.49
C GLN A 100 1.54 -0.84 -18.67
N PRO A 101 0.88 -1.58 -19.58
CA PRO A 101 -0.54 -1.42 -19.86
C PRO A 101 -1.46 -1.55 -18.63
N TRP A 102 -1.11 -2.38 -17.66
CA TRP A 102 -1.89 -2.51 -16.41
C TRP A 102 -1.83 -1.23 -15.56
N ALA A 103 -0.69 -0.52 -15.56
CA ALA A 103 -0.53 0.74 -14.84
C ALA A 103 -1.33 1.87 -15.48
N VAL A 104 -1.38 1.90 -16.82
CA VAL A 104 -2.20 2.84 -17.59
C VAL A 104 -3.69 2.56 -17.36
N ARG A 105 -4.12 1.29 -17.34
CA ARG A 105 -5.51 0.94 -16.99
C ARG A 105 -5.94 1.44 -15.61
N GLN A 106 -5.05 1.41 -14.62
CA GLN A 106 -5.33 2.02 -13.30
C GLN A 106 -5.56 3.52 -13.43
N TYR A 107 -4.74 4.21 -14.23
CA TYR A 107 -4.89 5.65 -14.49
C TYR A 107 -6.23 6.00 -15.15
N GLU A 108 -6.61 5.21 -16.16
CA GLU A 108 -7.90 5.39 -16.86
C GLU A 108 -9.09 5.13 -15.94
N ALA A 109 -9.07 4.02 -15.18
CA ALA A 109 -10.11 3.66 -14.23
C ALA A 109 -10.27 4.73 -13.12
N ALA A 110 -9.16 5.30 -12.67
CA ALA A 110 -9.13 6.39 -11.69
C ALA A 110 -9.42 7.78 -12.28
N LYS A 111 -9.74 7.89 -13.57
CA LYS A 111 -9.98 9.17 -14.28
C LYS A 111 -8.83 10.17 -14.07
N GLY A 112 -7.60 9.70 -14.22
CA GLY A 112 -6.40 10.53 -14.09
C GLY A 112 -5.94 10.82 -12.66
N ARG A 113 -6.52 10.18 -11.63
CA ARG A 113 -6.23 10.49 -10.22
C ARG A 113 -5.35 9.47 -9.51
N SER A 114 -5.07 8.35 -10.15
CA SER A 114 -4.16 7.31 -9.64
C SER A 114 -3.49 6.60 -10.79
N VAL A 115 -2.28 6.12 -10.61
CA VAL A 115 -1.52 5.38 -11.61
C VAL A 115 -0.87 4.15 -10.97
N GLY A 116 -0.81 3.04 -11.70
CA GLY A 116 -0.15 1.84 -11.23
C GLY A 116 1.37 2.00 -11.25
N VAL A 117 2.05 1.62 -10.18
CA VAL A 117 3.51 1.72 -10.06
C VAL A 117 4.19 0.38 -9.80
N TYR A 118 3.46 -0.62 -9.32
CA TYR A 118 3.89 -2.01 -9.19
C TYR A 118 2.68 -2.94 -9.21
N SER A 119 2.90 -4.21 -9.50
CA SER A 119 1.88 -5.27 -9.43
C SER A 119 2.44 -6.52 -8.76
N GLY A 120 1.55 -7.38 -8.29
CA GLY A 120 1.93 -8.64 -7.66
C GLY A 120 0.75 -9.59 -7.56
N ALA A 121 1.03 -10.82 -7.11
CA ALA A 121 0.02 -11.81 -6.80
C ALA A 121 -0.09 -12.00 -5.28
N VAL A 122 -1.28 -12.31 -4.78
CA VAL A 122 -1.47 -12.75 -3.39
C VAL A 122 -1.42 -14.26 -3.29
N GLY A 123 -0.87 -14.72 -2.17
CA GLY A 123 -0.76 -16.11 -1.83
C GLY A 123 -0.51 -16.26 -0.34
N PHE A 124 -0.18 -17.47 0.08
CA PHE A 124 0.26 -17.76 1.44
C PHE A 124 1.67 -18.33 1.44
N GLY A 125 2.42 -18.01 2.47
CA GLY A 125 3.73 -18.58 2.76
C GLY A 125 3.70 -19.36 4.06
N PHE A 126 4.63 -20.29 4.25
CA PHE A 126 4.75 -21.09 5.46
C PHE A 126 6.21 -21.33 5.84
N ASN A 127 6.46 -21.49 7.13
CA ASN A 127 7.75 -21.86 7.66
C ASN A 127 7.93 -23.40 7.60
N LYS A 128 8.86 -23.87 6.77
CA LYS A 128 9.09 -25.30 6.54
C LYS A 128 9.59 -26.01 7.80
N GLU A 129 10.47 -25.37 8.57
CA GLU A 129 11.03 -25.95 9.79
C GLU A 129 9.96 -26.08 10.88
N LEU A 130 9.09 -25.08 11.00
CA LEU A 130 7.99 -25.13 11.96
C LEU A 130 6.98 -26.22 11.61
N LEU A 131 6.63 -26.37 10.33
CA LEU A 131 5.77 -27.47 9.88
C LEU A 131 6.38 -28.83 10.21
N GLN A 132 7.67 -29.02 9.95
CA GLN A 132 8.39 -30.27 10.30
C GLN A 132 8.37 -30.52 11.82
N LYS A 133 8.70 -29.53 12.64
CA LYS A 133 8.67 -29.64 14.10
C LYS A 133 7.31 -30.03 14.65
N LYS A 134 6.24 -29.55 14.00
CA LYS A 134 4.85 -29.85 14.38
C LYS A 134 4.26 -31.07 13.67
N ASN A 135 5.04 -31.73 12.83
CA ASN A 135 4.62 -32.85 11.99
C ASN A 135 3.38 -32.52 11.13
N LEU A 136 3.33 -31.30 10.58
CA LEU A 136 2.27 -30.80 9.73
C LEU A 136 2.65 -30.92 8.24
N THR A 137 1.67 -31.30 7.42
CA THR A 137 1.84 -31.30 5.96
C THR A 137 1.72 -29.87 5.44
N ALA A 138 2.63 -29.47 4.55
CA ALA A 138 2.59 -28.16 3.92
C ALA A 138 1.28 -27.96 3.14
N PRO A 139 0.59 -26.82 3.30
CA PRO A 139 -0.63 -26.55 2.54
C PRO A 139 -0.31 -26.32 1.06
N ALA A 140 -1.06 -26.96 0.17
CA ALA A 140 -0.92 -26.84 -1.28
C ALA A 140 -1.90 -25.85 -1.89
N CYS A 141 -3.05 -25.63 -1.26
CA CYS A 141 -4.09 -24.73 -1.74
C CYS A 141 -4.86 -24.05 -0.59
N TRP A 142 -5.70 -23.09 -0.93
CA TRP A 142 -6.53 -22.37 0.05
C TRP A 142 -7.39 -23.30 0.92
N ALA A 143 -7.91 -24.40 0.33
CA ALA A 143 -8.74 -25.35 1.06
C ALA A 143 -7.99 -26.09 2.17
N ASP A 144 -6.68 -26.21 2.09
CA ASP A 144 -5.88 -26.83 3.15
C ASP A 144 -5.81 -26.00 4.42
N LEU A 145 -5.92 -24.66 4.28
CA LEU A 145 -5.80 -23.74 5.41
C LEU A 145 -6.94 -23.82 6.42
N ILE A 146 -8.09 -24.41 6.04
CA ILE A 146 -9.23 -24.60 6.95
C ILE A 146 -9.19 -25.95 7.69
N LYS A 147 -8.16 -26.79 7.44
CA LYS A 147 -8.01 -28.07 8.15
C LYS A 147 -7.76 -27.82 9.65
N PRO A 148 -8.27 -28.71 10.54
CA PRO A 148 -8.09 -28.58 11.99
C PRO A 148 -6.63 -28.53 12.44
N ASP A 149 -5.72 -29.14 11.66
CA ASP A 149 -4.27 -29.17 11.92
C ASP A 149 -3.63 -27.78 11.96
N PHE A 150 -4.27 -26.79 11.30
CA PHE A 150 -3.81 -25.40 11.28
C PHE A 150 -4.50 -24.49 12.31
N LYS A 151 -5.24 -25.09 13.28
CA LYS A 151 -5.92 -24.30 14.30
C LYS A 151 -4.98 -23.43 15.11
N GLY A 152 -5.15 -22.11 15.04
CA GLY A 152 -4.30 -21.13 15.70
C GLY A 152 -2.90 -20.98 15.10
N GLU A 153 -2.65 -21.50 13.89
CA GLU A 153 -1.34 -21.48 13.24
C GLU A 153 -1.24 -20.44 12.11
N ILE A 154 -2.34 -19.77 11.79
CA ILE A 154 -2.41 -18.86 10.66
C ILE A 154 -2.41 -17.41 11.13
N GLN A 155 -1.66 -16.57 10.43
CA GLN A 155 -1.76 -15.11 10.55
C GLN A 155 -2.22 -14.50 9.23
N VAL A 156 -3.05 -13.49 9.33
CA VAL A 156 -3.51 -12.69 8.19
C VAL A 156 -3.59 -11.22 8.61
N ALA A 157 -3.44 -10.30 7.68
CA ALA A 157 -3.66 -8.90 8.01
C ALA A 157 -5.17 -8.57 8.12
N ASN A 158 -5.50 -7.53 8.85
CA ASN A 158 -6.87 -7.05 8.98
C ASN A 158 -7.31 -6.34 7.67
N PRO A 159 -8.39 -6.74 7.02
CA PRO A 159 -8.82 -6.15 5.75
C PRO A 159 -9.28 -4.69 5.85
N ASN A 160 -9.65 -4.20 7.04
CA ASN A 160 -9.99 -2.80 7.23
C ASN A 160 -8.76 -1.87 7.18
N SER A 161 -7.58 -2.37 7.54
CA SER A 161 -6.34 -1.58 7.56
C SER A 161 -5.40 -1.91 6.40
N SER A 162 -5.40 -3.15 5.93
CA SER A 162 -4.47 -3.68 4.93
C SER A 162 -5.13 -3.94 3.59
N GLY A 163 -4.67 -3.27 2.54
CA GLY A 163 -5.08 -3.55 1.17
C GLY A 163 -4.75 -4.98 0.73
N THR A 164 -3.62 -5.54 1.16
CA THR A 164 -3.27 -6.95 0.87
C THR A 164 -4.34 -7.91 1.39
N ALA A 165 -4.82 -7.72 2.61
CA ALA A 165 -5.89 -8.55 3.17
C ALA A 165 -7.22 -8.34 2.45
N TYR A 166 -7.53 -7.11 2.02
CA TYR A 166 -8.70 -6.86 1.18
C TYR A 166 -8.60 -7.60 -0.16
N VAL A 167 -7.45 -7.57 -0.83
CA VAL A 167 -7.23 -8.31 -2.09
C VAL A 167 -7.36 -9.83 -1.89
N ILE A 168 -6.98 -10.37 -0.72
CA ILE A 168 -7.24 -11.79 -0.41
C ILE A 168 -8.75 -12.09 -0.44
N ILE A 169 -9.58 -11.24 0.18
CA ILE A 169 -11.04 -11.39 0.14
C ILE A 169 -11.54 -11.33 -1.32
N ALA A 170 -11.14 -10.32 -2.07
CA ALA A 170 -11.52 -10.18 -3.47
C ALA A 170 -11.09 -11.38 -4.32
N THR A 171 -9.89 -11.92 -4.08
CA THR A 171 -9.39 -13.13 -4.76
C THR A 171 -10.25 -14.34 -4.44
N LEU A 172 -10.61 -14.56 -3.18
CA LEU A 172 -11.47 -15.67 -2.78
C LEU A 172 -12.86 -15.55 -3.43
N VAL A 173 -13.42 -14.33 -3.47
CA VAL A 173 -14.70 -14.06 -4.14
C VAL A 173 -14.63 -14.38 -5.64
N GLN A 174 -13.55 -13.98 -6.30
CA GLN A 174 -13.34 -14.29 -7.72
C GLN A 174 -13.16 -15.78 -8.00
N LEU A 175 -12.50 -16.52 -7.09
CA LEU A 175 -12.22 -17.94 -7.26
C LEU A 175 -13.45 -18.82 -7.00
N MET A 176 -14.31 -18.47 -6.08
CA MET A 176 -15.36 -19.39 -5.61
C MET A 176 -16.77 -18.76 -5.51
N GLY A 177 -16.92 -17.47 -5.82
CA GLY A 177 -18.16 -16.71 -5.64
C GLY A 177 -18.32 -16.20 -4.21
N GLU A 178 -19.15 -15.17 -4.04
CA GLU A 178 -19.25 -14.41 -2.78
C GLU A 178 -19.69 -15.29 -1.60
N ASP A 179 -20.80 -16.01 -1.73
CA ASP A 179 -21.34 -16.84 -0.63
C ASP A 179 -20.34 -17.89 -0.15
N LYS A 180 -19.67 -18.58 -1.09
CA LYS A 180 -18.67 -19.61 -0.77
C LYS A 180 -17.42 -19.00 -0.18
N ALA A 181 -17.00 -17.83 -0.65
CA ALA A 181 -15.84 -17.13 -0.12
C ALA A 181 -16.07 -16.71 1.34
N PHE A 182 -17.24 -16.17 1.67
CA PHE A 182 -17.59 -15.82 3.05
C PHE A 182 -17.76 -17.05 3.93
N ALA A 183 -18.35 -18.14 3.43
CA ALA A 183 -18.42 -19.42 4.16
C ALA A 183 -17.02 -19.98 4.44
N TYR A 184 -16.11 -19.95 3.44
CA TYR A 184 -14.72 -20.33 3.60
C TYR A 184 -14.01 -19.48 4.66
N MET A 185 -14.14 -18.16 4.61
CA MET A 185 -13.51 -17.25 5.59
C MET A 185 -14.01 -17.48 7.01
N LYS A 186 -15.30 -17.82 7.20
CA LYS A 186 -15.83 -18.24 8.50
C LYS A 186 -15.17 -19.53 8.99
N SER A 187 -14.92 -20.49 8.09
CA SER A 187 -14.23 -21.75 8.41
C SER A 187 -12.74 -21.54 8.68
N LEU A 188 -12.13 -20.54 8.05
CA LEU A 188 -10.72 -20.17 8.25
C LEU A 188 -10.48 -19.46 9.58
N HIS A 189 -11.46 -18.67 10.04
CA HIS A 189 -11.32 -17.82 11.22
C HIS A 189 -10.82 -18.54 12.49
N PRO A 190 -11.30 -19.74 12.85
CA PRO A 190 -10.77 -20.48 14.00
C PRO A 190 -9.29 -20.88 13.89
N ASN A 191 -8.75 -20.91 12.69
CA ASN A 191 -7.34 -21.24 12.44
C ASN A 191 -6.42 -20.01 12.51
N ILE A 192 -7.00 -18.81 12.56
CA ILE A 192 -6.23 -17.56 12.63
C ILE A 192 -5.94 -17.22 14.08
N ASN A 193 -4.66 -17.09 14.42
CA ASN A 193 -4.22 -16.66 15.75
C ASN A 193 -4.08 -15.14 15.90
N ALA A 194 -3.83 -14.44 14.79
CA ALA A 194 -3.67 -12.98 14.82
C ALA A 194 -4.07 -12.32 13.51
N TYR A 195 -4.71 -11.14 13.64
CA TYR A 195 -4.95 -10.20 12.55
C TYR A 195 -3.98 -9.04 12.68
N THR A 196 -2.97 -8.99 11.82
CA THR A 196 -1.95 -7.93 11.86
C THR A 196 -2.46 -6.64 11.22
N ARG A 197 -1.89 -5.50 11.59
CA ARG A 197 -2.26 -4.20 11.05
C ARG A 197 -1.86 -4.04 9.57
N SER A 198 -0.68 -4.53 9.19
CA SER A 198 -0.15 -4.41 7.83
C SER A 198 -0.01 -5.75 7.13
N GLY A 199 -0.08 -5.75 5.78
CA GLY A 199 0.07 -6.95 4.96
C GLY A 199 1.44 -7.63 5.08
N THR A 200 2.46 -6.93 5.55
CA THR A 200 3.80 -7.49 5.79
C THR A 200 3.97 -8.11 7.18
N GLY A 201 3.02 -7.88 8.09
CA GLY A 201 3.05 -8.44 9.46
C GLY A 201 3.10 -9.95 9.46
N PRO A 202 2.21 -10.67 8.77
CA PRO A 202 2.21 -12.13 8.74
C PRO A 202 3.52 -12.73 8.21
N ILE A 203 4.09 -12.14 7.16
CA ILE A 203 5.35 -12.61 6.57
C ILE A 203 6.51 -12.50 7.56
N LYS A 204 6.59 -11.38 8.31
CA LYS A 204 7.61 -11.20 9.35
C LYS A 204 7.46 -12.16 10.52
N ALA A 205 6.23 -12.58 10.81
CA ALA A 205 5.96 -13.52 11.91
C ALA A 205 6.23 -14.97 11.52
N VAL A 206 6.18 -15.31 10.23
CA VAL A 206 6.44 -16.67 9.70
C VAL A 206 7.92 -16.92 9.46
N ALA A 207 8.70 -15.87 9.20
CA ALA A 207 10.15 -15.98 8.99
C ALA A 207 10.87 -16.20 10.30
#